data_98a3ab3e91e437333c33d0e76edb5567
#
_entry.id   98a3ab3e91e437333c33d0e76edb5567
#
_cell.length_a   1.000
_cell.length_b   1.000
_cell.length_c   1.000
_cell.angle_alpha   90.00
_cell.angle_beta   90.00
_cell.angle_gamma   90.00
#
_symmetry.space_group_name_H-M   'P 1'
#
loop_
_entity.id
_entity.type
_entity.pdbx_description
1 polymer ?
#
loop_
_entity_poly.entity_id
_entity_poly.type
_entity_poly.pdbx_seq_one_letter_code
_entity_poly.pdbx_strand_id
1 'polypeptide(L)'
;MAMRCEKMLGHDYMRRHNEIVKCLHLLLCKKYNIEISGKRLRTHSVQQVVANKFIEIRVYTTIKIDVKIKYNKPDIVVIDKKSKDILIVEIGVTSIDNLQQVETEKLRKYDLLANELGLIHGCKTRIIPYVLTWDGIVTKYHAKYRKALEISDRIEAYIQSVTLKKTLKSVSLEYRRGRDLILAESERNENVHLSELV
;
A
#
# COMPACT_ATOMS: atom_id res chain seq x y z
N MET A 1 16.70 -1.40 -15.81
CA MET A 1 17.10 -2.53 -14.93
C MET A 1 16.34 -2.61 -13.61
N ALA A 2 16.09 -1.53 -12.89
CA ALA A 2 15.35 -1.56 -11.62
C ALA A 2 13.91 -2.11 -11.71
N MET A 3 13.27 -2.01 -12.86
CA MET A 3 11.85 -2.38 -13.06
C MET A 3 11.56 -3.90 -12.99
N ARG A 4 12.57 -4.77 -13.09
CA ARG A 4 12.40 -6.24 -13.07
C ARG A 4 13.12 -6.93 -11.92
N CYS A 5 13.59 -6.20 -10.93
CA CYS A 5 14.27 -6.78 -9.78
C CYS A 5 13.26 -7.45 -8.84
N GLU A 6 13.32 -8.76 -8.68
CA GLU A 6 12.43 -9.55 -7.80
C GLU A 6 12.44 -9.07 -6.34
N LYS A 7 13.60 -8.61 -5.83
CA LYS A 7 13.72 -8.05 -4.48
C LYS A 7 12.96 -6.73 -4.33
N MET A 8 12.96 -5.89 -5.38
CA MET A 8 12.15 -4.65 -5.39
C MET A 8 10.66 -4.94 -5.48
N LEU A 9 10.27 -6.02 -6.16
CA LEU A 9 8.89 -6.47 -6.28
C LEU A 9 8.36 -7.12 -4.99
N GLY A 10 9.22 -7.77 -4.20
CA GLY A 10 8.84 -8.49 -2.97
C GLY A 10 9.02 -7.65 -1.70
N HIS A 11 10.18 -7.75 -1.08
CA HIS A 11 10.42 -7.18 0.27
C HIS A 11 10.21 -5.66 0.34
N ASP A 12 10.63 -4.92 -0.67
CA ASP A 12 10.48 -3.47 -0.73
C ASP A 12 9.08 -3.00 -1.12
N TYR A 13 8.27 -3.88 -1.74
CA TYR A 13 6.85 -3.65 -1.97
C TYR A 13 6.13 -3.34 -0.66
N MET A 14 6.26 -4.21 0.36
CA MET A 14 5.59 -4.05 1.65
C MET A 14 5.96 -2.74 2.35
N ARG A 15 7.20 -2.29 2.22
CA ARG A 15 7.64 -1.02 2.82
C ARG A 15 6.94 0.20 2.21
N ARG A 16 6.76 0.21 0.88
CA ARG A 16 6.03 1.26 0.17
C ARG A 16 4.53 1.18 0.45
N HIS A 17 3.98 -0.02 0.32
CA HIS A 17 2.58 -0.30 0.57
C HIS A 17 2.15 0.13 1.99
N ASN A 18 2.87 -0.28 3.03
CA ASN A 18 2.55 0.05 4.41
C ASN A 18 2.66 1.55 4.71
N GLU A 19 3.53 2.28 4.04
CA GLU A 19 3.60 3.73 4.21
C GLU A 19 2.37 4.43 3.61
N ILE A 20 1.87 3.96 2.48
CA ILE A 20 0.61 4.46 1.88
C ILE A 20 -0.57 4.15 2.81
N VAL A 21 -0.67 2.90 3.30
CA VAL A 21 -1.71 2.52 4.27
C VAL A 21 -1.67 3.43 5.49
N LYS A 22 -0.49 3.72 6.03
CA LYS A 22 -0.29 4.62 7.16
C LYS A 22 -0.80 6.04 6.87
N CYS A 23 -0.52 6.57 5.68
CA CYS A 23 -0.99 7.88 5.25
C CYS A 23 -2.52 7.90 5.15
N LEU A 24 -3.11 6.92 4.48
CA LEU A 24 -4.56 6.82 4.29
C LEU A 24 -5.30 6.58 5.61
N HIS A 25 -4.77 5.72 6.48
CA HIS A 25 -5.35 5.49 7.81
C HIS A 25 -5.40 6.78 8.64
N LEU A 26 -4.29 7.53 8.71
CA LEU A 26 -4.26 8.81 9.42
C LEU A 26 -5.25 9.82 8.83
N LEU A 27 -5.34 9.89 7.50
CA LEU A 27 -6.27 10.77 6.80
C LEU A 27 -7.71 10.43 7.14
N LEU A 28 -8.08 9.15 7.07
CA LEU A 28 -9.42 8.66 7.38
C LEU A 28 -9.78 8.90 8.85
N CYS A 29 -8.86 8.63 9.78
CA CYS A 29 -9.08 8.94 11.19
C CYS A 29 -9.37 10.43 11.42
N LYS A 30 -8.63 11.32 10.74
CA LYS A 30 -8.87 12.77 10.81
C LYS A 30 -10.21 13.16 10.18
N LYS A 31 -10.52 12.63 9.00
CA LYS A 31 -11.77 12.89 8.30
C LYS A 31 -13.00 12.56 9.16
N TYR A 32 -12.94 11.44 9.87
CA TYR A 32 -14.04 10.94 10.68
C TYR A 32 -13.94 11.31 12.17
N ASN A 33 -13.03 12.22 12.53
CA ASN A 33 -12.80 12.68 13.90
C ASN A 33 -12.62 11.53 14.91
N ILE A 34 -11.88 10.50 14.53
CA ILE A 34 -11.52 9.40 15.42
C ILE A 34 -10.28 9.80 16.22
N GLU A 35 -10.38 9.67 17.54
CA GLU A 35 -9.25 9.93 18.43
C GLU A 35 -8.20 8.84 18.28
N ILE A 36 -6.97 9.25 17.95
CA ILE A 36 -5.82 8.37 17.78
C ILE A 36 -4.59 8.97 18.45
N SER A 37 -3.73 8.11 18.97
CA SER A 37 -2.38 8.49 19.39
C SER A 37 -1.54 8.84 18.16
N GLY A 38 -0.82 9.97 18.19
CA GLY A 38 0.05 10.35 17.08
C GLY A 38 -0.67 11.02 15.90
N LYS A 39 -1.11 12.26 16.13
CA LYS A 39 -1.78 13.11 15.12
C LYS A 39 -0.88 13.53 13.93
N ARG A 40 0.42 13.27 14.00
CA ARG A 40 1.39 13.56 12.92
C ARG A 40 1.82 12.24 12.26
N LEU A 41 2.01 12.25 10.97
CA LEU A 41 2.37 11.04 10.22
C LEU A 41 3.65 10.36 10.76
N ARG A 42 4.63 11.12 11.21
CA ARG A 42 5.88 10.58 11.79
C ARG A 42 5.65 9.70 13.01
N THR A 43 4.72 10.10 13.88
CA THR A 43 4.42 9.44 15.17
C THR A 43 3.20 8.51 15.08
N HIS A 44 2.49 8.52 13.96
CA HIS A 44 1.29 7.72 13.75
C HIS A 44 1.61 6.23 13.66
N SER A 45 0.89 5.42 14.44
CA SER A 45 0.89 3.97 14.35
C SER A 45 -0.46 3.50 13.80
N VAL A 46 -0.43 2.60 12.83
CA VAL A 46 -1.64 2.00 12.27
C VAL A 46 -2.22 1.01 13.27
N GLN A 47 -3.44 1.25 13.69
CA GLN A 47 -4.22 0.35 14.53
C GLN A 47 -5.12 -0.52 13.65
N GLN A 48 -5.27 -1.80 14.02
CA GLN A 48 -6.10 -2.73 13.25
C GLN A 48 -7.57 -2.35 13.22
N VAL A 49 -8.08 -1.83 14.33
CA VAL A 49 -9.46 -1.37 14.45
C VAL A 49 -9.47 -0.09 15.25
N VAL A 50 -10.06 0.95 14.69
CA VAL A 50 -10.36 2.20 15.38
C VAL A 50 -11.83 2.55 15.09
N ALA A 51 -12.53 3.05 16.11
CA ALA A 51 -13.95 3.34 15.96
C ALA A 51 -14.38 4.50 16.85
N ASN A 52 -15.47 5.15 16.43
CA ASN A 52 -16.28 6.01 17.25
C ASN A 52 -17.75 5.54 17.20
N LYS A 53 -18.69 6.32 17.69
CA LYS A 53 -20.11 5.95 17.74
C LYS A 53 -20.69 5.55 16.36
N PHE A 54 -20.21 6.14 15.27
CA PHE A 54 -20.81 6.00 13.96
C PHE A 54 -19.89 5.37 12.91
N ILE A 55 -18.58 5.50 13.10
CA ILE A 55 -17.56 5.09 12.12
C ILE A 55 -16.68 4.00 12.72
N GLU A 56 -16.38 3.00 11.91
CA GLU A 56 -15.39 1.98 12.23
C GLU A 56 -14.41 1.84 11.05
N ILE A 57 -13.13 1.94 11.34
CA ILE A 57 -12.04 1.73 10.36
C ILE A 57 -11.28 0.47 10.76
N ARG A 58 -11.19 -0.48 9.84
CA ARG A 58 -10.44 -1.73 9.99
C ARG A 58 -9.29 -1.76 9.00
N VAL A 59 -8.11 -2.15 9.45
CA VAL A 59 -6.91 -2.28 8.63
C VAL A 59 -6.37 -3.70 8.73
N TYR A 60 -6.13 -4.35 7.59
CA TYR A 60 -5.64 -5.73 7.51
C TYR A 60 -6.44 -6.73 8.37
N THR A 61 -7.70 -6.47 8.56
CA THR A 61 -8.57 -7.31 9.40
C THR A 61 -9.36 -8.28 8.53
N THR A 62 -9.35 -9.56 8.90
CA THR A 62 -10.21 -10.56 8.27
C THR A 62 -11.67 -10.28 8.60
N ILE A 63 -12.47 -10.09 7.57
CA ILE A 63 -13.93 -9.91 7.69
C ILE A 63 -14.56 -11.31 7.72
N LYS A 64 -15.25 -11.62 8.82
CA LYS A 64 -15.99 -12.86 8.95
C LYS A 64 -17.38 -12.67 8.36
N ILE A 65 -17.75 -13.54 7.45
CA ILE A 65 -19.08 -13.65 6.82
C ILE A 65 -19.44 -15.13 6.73
N ASP A 66 -20.73 -15.43 6.65
CA ASP A 66 -21.22 -16.82 6.62
C ASP A 66 -20.90 -17.53 5.30
N VAL A 67 -20.71 -16.76 4.22
CA VAL A 67 -20.36 -17.30 2.91
C VAL A 67 -18.85 -17.46 2.79
N LYS A 68 -18.37 -18.60 2.31
CA LYS A 68 -16.94 -18.84 2.05
C LYS A 68 -16.50 -18.06 0.82
N ILE A 69 -15.72 -17.00 1.02
CA ILE A 69 -15.10 -16.20 -0.04
C ILE A 69 -13.58 -16.31 -0.03
N LYS A 70 -12.99 -16.18 -1.21
CA LYS A 70 -11.53 -16.29 -1.39
C LYS A 70 -10.77 -15.12 -0.76
N TYR A 71 -11.29 -13.91 -0.88
CA TYR A 71 -10.64 -12.67 -0.43
C TYR A 71 -11.52 -11.97 0.59
N ASN A 72 -11.12 -11.99 1.86
CA ASN A 72 -11.87 -11.43 2.99
C ASN A 72 -11.02 -10.56 3.93
N LYS A 73 -9.81 -10.19 3.48
CA LYS A 73 -8.88 -9.37 4.26
C LYS A 73 -8.39 -8.18 3.43
N PRO A 74 -9.20 -7.15 3.26
CA PRO A 74 -8.82 -5.93 2.55
C PRO A 74 -7.81 -5.10 3.34
N ASP A 75 -7.12 -4.19 2.64
CA ASP A 75 -6.13 -3.32 3.25
C ASP A 75 -6.78 -2.36 4.24
N ILE A 76 -7.85 -1.66 3.84
CA ILE A 76 -8.63 -0.78 4.73
C ILE A 76 -10.13 -0.96 4.43
N VAL A 77 -10.93 -1.05 5.49
CA VAL A 77 -12.40 -0.97 5.40
C VAL A 77 -12.90 0.14 6.31
N VAL A 78 -13.75 1.00 5.78
CA VAL A 78 -14.46 2.02 6.55
C VAL A 78 -15.94 1.71 6.54
N ILE A 79 -16.54 1.57 7.70
CA ILE A 79 -17.99 1.34 7.88
C ILE A 79 -18.57 2.60 8.48
N ASP A 80 -19.35 3.34 7.68
CA ASP A 80 -20.09 4.51 8.13
C ASP A 80 -21.56 4.13 8.38
N LYS A 81 -21.87 3.92 9.65
CA LYS A 81 -23.23 3.53 10.11
C LYS A 81 -24.24 4.65 9.93
N LYS A 82 -23.79 5.91 9.92
CA LYS A 82 -24.66 7.09 9.79
C LYS A 82 -25.11 7.29 8.35
N SER A 83 -24.17 7.27 7.41
CA SER A 83 -24.46 7.44 5.98
C SER A 83 -24.86 6.14 5.31
N LYS A 84 -24.79 5.00 6.01
CA LYS A 84 -24.99 3.64 5.45
C LYS A 84 -24.08 3.39 4.24
N ASP A 85 -22.81 3.73 4.38
CA ASP A 85 -21.80 3.59 3.33
C ASP A 85 -20.62 2.76 3.84
N ILE A 86 -20.17 1.79 3.04
CA ILE A 86 -19.00 0.99 3.33
C ILE A 86 -17.99 1.24 2.23
N LEU A 87 -16.77 1.55 2.63
CA LEU A 87 -15.68 1.82 1.73
C LEU A 87 -14.59 0.78 1.93
N ILE A 88 -14.26 0.05 0.87
CA ILE A 88 -13.13 -0.88 0.81
C ILE A 88 -12.02 -0.21 0.01
N VAL A 89 -10.88 0.06 0.65
CA VAL A 89 -9.71 0.65 -0.02
C VAL A 89 -8.64 -0.42 -0.14
N GLU A 90 -8.19 -0.64 -1.37
CA GLU A 90 -7.18 -1.63 -1.69
C GLU A 90 -5.98 -0.96 -2.35
N ILE A 91 -4.83 -1.06 -1.70
CA ILE A 91 -3.61 -0.36 -2.11
C ILE A 91 -2.78 -1.24 -3.06
N GLY A 92 -2.18 -0.64 -4.07
CA GLY A 92 -1.25 -1.29 -4.98
C GLY A 92 -0.04 -0.43 -5.29
N VAL A 93 1.13 -1.05 -5.32
CA VAL A 93 2.35 -0.42 -5.83
C VAL A 93 2.94 -1.33 -6.90
N THR A 94 3.14 -0.82 -8.12
CA THR A 94 3.50 -1.65 -9.26
C THR A 94 4.44 -0.94 -10.24
N SER A 95 4.78 -1.58 -11.36
CA SER A 95 5.45 -0.95 -12.49
C SER A 95 4.45 -0.21 -13.38
N ILE A 96 4.96 0.68 -14.24
CA ILE A 96 4.13 1.40 -15.22
C ILE A 96 3.44 0.43 -16.18
N ASP A 97 4.09 -0.63 -16.59
CA ASP A 97 3.56 -1.62 -17.53
C ASP A 97 2.33 -2.36 -16.98
N ASN A 98 2.29 -2.57 -15.66
CA ASN A 98 1.22 -3.31 -14.98
C ASN A 98 0.19 -2.41 -14.28
N LEU A 99 0.35 -1.08 -14.36
CA LEU A 99 -0.42 -0.14 -13.56
C LEU A 99 -1.94 -0.28 -13.77
N GLN A 100 -2.39 -0.31 -15.01
CA GLN A 100 -3.81 -0.42 -15.32
C GLN A 100 -4.38 -1.81 -15.02
N GLN A 101 -3.60 -2.86 -15.24
CA GLN A 101 -3.99 -4.23 -14.90
C GLN A 101 -4.18 -4.38 -13.41
N VAL A 102 -3.21 -3.95 -12.59
CA VAL A 102 -3.28 -4.03 -11.13
C VAL A 102 -4.44 -3.21 -10.58
N GLU A 103 -4.70 -2.02 -11.13
CA GLU A 103 -5.88 -1.21 -10.73
C GLU A 103 -7.18 -1.97 -10.98
N THR A 104 -7.32 -2.60 -12.14
CA THR A 104 -8.50 -3.40 -12.49
C THR A 104 -8.65 -4.64 -11.60
N GLU A 105 -7.57 -5.34 -11.33
CA GLU A 105 -7.56 -6.50 -10.44
C GLU A 105 -7.97 -6.11 -9.01
N LYS A 106 -7.42 -5.01 -8.49
CA LYS A 106 -7.75 -4.49 -7.16
C LYS A 106 -9.21 -4.05 -7.06
N LEU A 107 -9.76 -3.46 -8.12
CA LEU A 107 -11.17 -3.06 -8.19
C LEU A 107 -12.12 -4.26 -8.08
N ARG A 108 -11.77 -5.40 -8.69
CA ARG A 108 -12.63 -6.60 -8.74
C ARG A 108 -12.39 -7.59 -7.62
N LYS A 109 -11.23 -7.53 -6.98
CA LYS A 109 -10.77 -8.52 -5.99
C LYS A 109 -11.78 -8.75 -4.86
N TYR A 110 -12.50 -7.72 -4.46
CA TYR A 110 -13.41 -7.76 -3.32
C TYR A 110 -14.89 -7.59 -3.70
N ASP A 111 -15.29 -7.81 -4.96
CA ASP A 111 -16.67 -7.67 -5.39
C ASP A 111 -17.63 -8.54 -4.56
N LEU A 112 -17.27 -9.80 -4.31
CA LEU A 112 -18.08 -10.71 -3.49
C LEU A 112 -18.18 -10.21 -2.04
N LEU A 113 -17.06 -9.79 -1.44
CA LEU A 113 -17.06 -9.23 -0.08
C LEU A 113 -17.91 -7.96 0.01
N ALA A 114 -17.79 -7.09 -0.99
CA ALA A 114 -18.55 -5.84 -1.06
C ALA A 114 -20.06 -6.09 -1.10
N ASN A 115 -20.51 -7.06 -1.91
CA ASN A 115 -21.89 -7.45 -2.00
C ASN A 115 -22.43 -8.01 -0.67
N GLU A 116 -21.69 -8.95 -0.05
CA GLU A 116 -22.06 -9.54 1.25
C GLU A 116 -22.12 -8.47 2.36
N LEU A 117 -21.14 -7.61 2.45
CA LEU A 117 -21.15 -6.52 3.42
C LEU A 117 -22.32 -5.56 3.21
N GLY A 118 -22.63 -5.26 1.95
CA GLY A 118 -23.78 -4.45 1.59
C GLY A 118 -25.10 -5.07 2.06
N LEU A 119 -25.28 -6.37 1.88
CA LEU A 119 -26.45 -7.12 2.31
C LEU A 119 -26.56 -7.21 3.85
N ILE A 120 -25.47 -7.61 4.52
CA ILE A 120 -25.45 -7.79 5.99
C ILE A 120 -25.74 -6.47 6.73
N HIS A 121 -25.15 -5.37 6.26
CA HIS A 121 -25.28 -4.07 6.93
C HIS A 121 -26.39 -3.17 6.37
N GLY A 122 -27.06 -3.56 5.28
CA GLY A 122 -28.00 -2.71 4.56
C GLY A 122 -27.35 -1.39 4.08
N CYS A 123 -26.09 -1.46 3.67
CA CYS A 123 -25.25 -0.32 3.30
C CYS A 123 -24.87 -0.36 1.82
N LYS A 124 -24.65 0.82 1.25
CA LYS A 124 -23.99 0.93 -0.06
C LYS A 124 -22.50 0.62 0.10
N THR A 125 -21.96 -0.26 -0.71
CA THR A 125 -20.52 -0.61 -0.65
C THR A 125 -19.80 -0.13 -1.90
N ARG A 126 -18.59 0.43 -1.71
CA ARG A 126 -17.73 0.91 -2.79
C ARG A 126 -16.31 0.38 -2.60
N ILE A 127 -15.69 -0.07 -3.70
CA ILE A 127 -14.30 -0.48 -3.73
C ILE A 127 -13.48 0.65 -4.37
N ILE A 128 -12.39 1.02 -3.73
CA ILE A 128 -11.45 2.04 -4.20
C ILE A 128 -10.07 1.41 -4.35
N PRO A 129 -9.63 1.15 -5.59
CA PRO A 129 -8.26 0.79 -5.86
C PRO A 129 -7.38 2.04 -5.77
N TYR A 130 -6.54 2.11 -4.77
CA TYR A 130 -5.53 3.17 -4.64
C TYR A 130 -4.20 2.65 -5.14
N VAL A 131 -3.97 2.75 -6.43
CA VAL A 131 -2.82 2.15 -7.12
C VAL A 131 -1.93 3.21 -7.72
N LEU A 132 -0.63 3.08 -7.48
CA LEU A 132 0.40 3.93 -8.07
C LEU A 132 1.65 3.10 -8.40
N THR A 133 2.51 3.65 -9.23
CA THR A 133 3.80 3.03 -9.49
C THR A 133 4.80 3.35 -8.37
N TRP A 134 5.88 2.61 -8.31
CA TRP A 134 6.96 2.84 -7.33
C TRP A 134 7.66 4.20 -7.48
N ASP A 135 7.53 4.87 -8.61
CA ASP A 135 7.98 6.24 -8.88
C ASP A 135 6.86 7.29 -8.76
N GLY A 136 5.65 6.86 -8.33
CA GLY A 136 4.56 7.76 -7.98
C GLY A 136 3.61 8.11 -9.13
N ILE A 137 3.71 7.45 -10.29
CA ILE A 137 2.78 7.65 -11.41
C ILE A 137 1.45 6.96 -11.09
N VAL A 138 0.35 7.55 -11.52
CA VAL A 138 -1.01 7.07 -11.31
C VAL A 138 -1.78 6.97 -12.62
N THR A 139 -2.89 6.21 -12.64
CA THR A 139 -3.76 6.09 -13.81
C THR A 139 -4.60 7.36 -14.00
N LYS A 140 -5.19 7.52 -15.19
CA LYS A 140 -6.18 8.59 -15.47
C LYS A 140 -7.42 8.50 -14.56
N TYR A 141 -7.74 7.32 -14.03
CA TYR A 141 -8.89 7.11 -13.16
C TYR A 141 -8.60 7.45 -11.69
N HIS A 142 -7.35 7.58 -11.31
CA HIS A 142 -6.93 7.84 -9.93
C HIS A 142 -7.57 9.10 -9.33
N ALA A 143 -7.75 10.14 -10.13
CA ALA A 143 -8.43 11.37 -9.70
C ALA A 143 -9.84 11.13 -9.14
N LYS A 144 -10.59 10.18 -9.71
CA LYS A 144 -11.91 9.77 -9.22
C LYS A 144 -11.82 9.13 -7.83
N TYR A 145 -10.86 8.24 -7.63
CA TYR A 145 -10.64 7.54 -6.35
C TYR A 145 -10.12 8.48 -5.27
N ARG A 146 -9.20 9.37 -5.64
CA ARG A 146 -8.70 10.43 -4.76
C ARG A 146 -9.81 11.33 -4.27
N LYS A 147 -10.71 11.75 -5.18
CA LYS A 147 -11.89 12.57 -4.84
C LYS A 147 -12.83 11.84 -3.88
N ALA A 148 -13.08 10.54 -4.09
CA ALA A 148 -13.93 9.73 -3.21
C ALA A 148 -13.34 9.59 -1.79
N LEU A 149 -12.02 9.59 -1.65
CA LEU A 149 -11.31 9.58 -0.36
C LEU A 149 -11.13 11.00 0.23
N GLU A 150 -11.46 12.06 -0.53
CA GLU A 150 -11.23 13.48 -0.16
C GLU A 150 -9.76 13.81 0.09
N ILE A 151 -8.87 13.19 -0.70
CA ILE A 151 -7.44 13.44 -0.65
C ILE A 151 -7.12 14.73 -1.39
N SER A 152 -6.57 15.72 -0.69
CA SER A 152 -6.10 16.97 -1.30
C SER A 152 -4.84 16.75 -2.16
N ASP A 153 -4.58 17.66 -3.10
CA ASP A 153 -3.35 17.62 -3.93
C ASP A 153 -2.07 17.58 -3.10
N ARG A 154 -2.05 18.29 -1.99
CA ARG A 154 -0.90 18.31 -1.08
C ARG A 154 -0.63 16.94 -0.44
N ILE A 155 -1.70 16.23 -0.04
CA ILE A 155 -1.57 14.89 0.56
C ILE A 155 -1.18 13.88 -0.51
N GLU A 156 -1.76 13.97 -1.70
CA GLU A 156 -1.41 13.14 -2.84
C GLU A 156 0.08 13.28 -3.20
N ALA A 157 0.54 14.51 -3.39
CA ALA A 157 1.95 14.80 -3.66
C ALA A 157 2.88 14.25 -2.56
N TYR A 158 2.44 14.31 -1.31
CA TYR A 158 3.18 13.71 -0.20
C TYR A 158 3.28 12.19 -0.33
N ILE A 159 2.17 11.48 -0.62
CA ILE A 159 2.15 10.02 -0.78
C ILE A 159 3.07 9.60 -1.94
N GLN A 160 2.98 10.28 -3.09
CA GLN A 160 3.86 10.04 -4.24
C GLN A 160 5.34 10.25 -3.89
N SER A 161 5.65 11.36 -3.22
CA SER A 161 7.01 11.69 -2.77
C SER A 161 7.59 10.66 -1.80
N VAL A 162 6.79 10.19 -0.84
CA VAL A 162 7.23 9.16 0.11
C VAL A 162 7.45 7.83 -0.58
N THR A 163 6.59 7.44 -1.52
CA THR A 163 6.74 6.23 -2.31
C THR A 163 8.03 6.26 -3.12
N LEU A 164 8.29 7.35 -3.84
CA LEU A 164 9.53 7.56 -4.60
C LEU A 164 10.76 7.52 -3.68
N LYS A 165 10.71 8.21 -2.53
CA LYS A 165 11.82 8.21 -1.57
C LYS A 165 12.16 6.81 -1.04
N LYS A 166 11.16 5.98 -0.78
CA LYS A 166 11.36 4.58 -0.38
C LYS A 166 11.99 3.76 -1.50
N THR A 167 11.56 3.96 -2.74
CA THR A 167 12.13 3.33 -3.93
C THR A 167 13.60 3.69 -4.11
N LEU A 168 13.94 4.98 -4.07
CA LEU A 168 15.32 5.45 -4.20
C LEU A 168 16.23 4.87 -3.10
N LYS A 169 15.71 4.77 -1.86
CA LYS A 169 16.47 4.14 -0.77
C LYS A 169 16.74 2.66 -1.04
N SER A 170 15.79 1.93 -1.58
CA SER A 170 15.94 0.52 -1.94
C SER A 170 16.98 0.32 -3.05
N VAL A 171 16.88 1.11 -4.12
CA VAL A 171 17.86 1.10 -5.23
C VAL A 171 19.26 1.40 -4.74
N SER A 172 19.39 2.42 -3.88
CA SER A 172 20.68 2.83 -3.30
C SER A 172 21.34 1.74 -2.44
N LEU A 173 20.54 1.00 -1.68
CA LEU A 173 21.02 -0.11 -0.85
C LEU A 173 21.45 -1.30 -1.71
N GLU A 174 20.70 -1.66 -2.75
CA GLU A 174 21.09 -2.74 -3.66
C GLU A 174 22.36 -2.40 -4.46
N TYR A 175 22.51 -1.14 -4.88
CA TYR A 175 23.73 -0.69 -5.56
C TYR A 175 24.98 -0.83 -4.66
N ARG A 176 24.87 -0.46 -3.38
CA ARG A 176 25.98 -0.64 -2.41
C ARG A 176 26.34 -2.11 -2.22
N ARG A 177 25.32 -2.97 -2.00
CA ARG A 177 25.54 -4.42 -1.85
C ARG A 177 26.17 -5.05 -3.08
N GLY A 178 25.76 -4.62 -4.27
CA GLY A 178 26.37 -5.10 -5.53
C GLY A 178 27.86 -4.72 -5.63
N ARG A 179 28.23 -3.50 -5.21
CA ARG A 179 29.63 -3.08 -5.18
C ARG A 179 30.45 -3.88 -4.19
N ASP A 180 29.93 -4.10 -2.97
CA ASP A 180 30.63 -4.85 -1.93
C ASP A 180 30.88 -6.31 -2.36
N LEU A 181 29.95 -6.93 -3.10
CA LEU A 181 30.12 -8.28 -3.65
C LEU A 181 31.21 -8.31 -4.74
N ILE A 182 31.23 -7.33 -5.65
CA ILE A 182 32.24 -7.24 -6.73
C ILE A 182 33.63 -7.05 -6.12
N LEU A 183 33.78 -6.21 -5.08
CA LEU A 183 35.05 -6.02 -4.38
C LEU A 183 35.50 -7.32 -3.69
N ALA A 184 34.60 -8.01 -3.00
CA ALA A 184 34.91 -9.28 -2.34
C ALA A 184 35.27 -10.42 -3.32
N GLU A 185 34.71 -10.42 -4.53
CA GLU A 185 35.10 -11.35 -5.59
C GLU A 185 36.47 -10.99 -6.18
N SER A 186 36.75 -9.72 -6.39
CA SER A 186 38.06 -9.22 -6.84
C SER A 186 39.17 -9.61 -5.85
N GLU A 187 38.96 -9.36 -4.56
CA GLU A 187 39.93 -9.72 -3.50
C GLU A 187 40.15 -11.25 -3.40
N ARG A 188 39.14 -12.06 -3.63
CA ARG A 188 39.25 -13.53 -3.69
C ARG A 188 40.10 -13.99 -4.89
N ASN A 189 39.86 -13.42 -6.04
CA ASN A 189 40.59 -13.77 -7.26
C ASN A 189 42.05 -13.35 -7.18
N GLU A 190 42.39 -12.21 -6.58
CA GLU A 190 43.76 -11.79 -6.34
C GLU A 190 44.49 -12.73 -5.37
N ASN A 191 43.82 -13.20 -4.30
CA ASN A 191 44.40 -14.12 -3.33
C ASN A 191 44.61 -15.53 -3.92
N VAL A 192 43.76 -16.00 -4.85
CA VAL A 192 43.94 -17.25 -5.57
C VAL A 192 45.17 -17.16 -6.48
N HIS A 193 45.34 -16.04 -7.20
CA HIS A 193 46.46 -15.85 -8.13
C HIS A 193 47.83 -15.74 -7.40
N LEU A 194 47.84 -15.16 -6.18
CA LEU A 194 49.02 -15.10 -5.32
C LEU A 194 49.40 -16.49 -4.73
N SER A 195 48.41 -17.36 -4.49
CA SER A 195 48.65 -18.71 -3.97
C SER A 195 49.18 -19.71 -5.04
N GLU A 196 48.98 -19.39 -6.32
CA GLU A 196 49.50 -20.19 -7.44
C GLU A 196 50.91 -19.80 -7.88
N LEU A 197 51.46 -18.68 -7.34
CA LEU A 197 52.76 -18.16 -7.65
C LEU A 197 53.84 -18.49 -6.57
N VAL A 198 53.45 -19.20 -5.49
CA VAL A 198 54.31 -19.68 -4.39
C VAL A 198 54.34 -21.20 -4.42
#